data_970b0318c5c66dfc114765deb5993c45
#
_entry.id   970b0318c5c66dfc114765deb5993c45
#
_cell.length_a   1.000
_cell.length_b   1.000
_cell.length_c   1.000
_cell.angle_alpha   90.00
_cell.angle_beta   90.00
_cell.angle_gamma   90.00
#
_symmetry.space_group_name_H-M   'P 1'
#
loop_
_entity.id
_entity.type
_entity.pdbx_description
1 polymer ?
#
loop_
_entity_poly.entity_id
_entity_poly.type
_entity_poly.pdbx_seq_one_letter_code
_entity_poly.pdbx_strand_id
1 'polypeptide(L)'
;MLTPGANVALSSQKASWTLESSQQNAFGSTAAVALIPVDDKRSPRGAAALFHIEQPAWMQWSGSREQVGCSLQLGSLPAGSDRVLLIVYRYSNLGPVSSLGHLKLKVDQTVSYDLDTSAFGESALILGEFYSRDGQWKFRAMAEGSAYGLAAFGRRLGMEIDEANPDHPEVGSRDSRPNGGATAATGTGFAVSSNVLLTCAHVIEGMSSIEISSFNGRYRAEPVMVDTSNDIALLRVDGAPLTPVQFAATGGCSLGDAVTAIGFPMSGFAGGGAHVTQGGVSALFGLRNDSSLLQFTAAIQPGSSGSPLFDSRGSVIGMVTSTVPDAQNMNFAVKSHLLGAFLEACHIHITVNDSHAAQTPADIARGVQPSLWKIEARN
;
A
#
# COMPACT_ATOMS: atom_id res chain seq x y z
N MET A 1 15.78 3.24 -27.00
CA MET A 1 14.65 3.24 -26.07
C MET A 1 14.99 2.27 -24.97
N LEU A 2 14.85 2.67 -23.68
CA LEU A 2 15.08 1.78 -22.54
C LEU A 2 13.83 0.98 -22.21
N THR A 3 14.03 -0.19 -21.62
CA THR A 3 13.00 -1.01 -20.99
C THR A 3 13.22 -1.04 -19.46
N PRO A 4 12.22 -1.35 -18.64
CA PRO A 4 12.40 -1.51 -17.19
C PRO A 4 13.58 -2.44 -16.88
N GLY A 5 14.44 -2.02 -15.94
CA GLY A 5 15.70 -2.69 -15.57
C GLY A 5 16.92 -2.29 -16.40
N ALA A 6 16.73 -1.75 -17.59
CA ALA A 6 17.86 -1.28 -18.43
C ALA A 6 18.52 -0.04 -17.83
N ASN A 7 19.84 0.07 -18.00
CA ASN A 7 20.58 1.22 -17.52
C ASN A 7 21.51 1.80 -18.60
N VAL A 8 21.89 3.06 -18.43
CA VAL A 8 22.79 3.79 -19.30
C VAL A 8 23.77 4.64 -18.47
N ALA A 9 25.01 4.71 -18.90
CA ALA A 9 26.01 5.58 -18.30
C ALA A 9 25.74 7.05 -18.66
N LEU A 10 25.87 7.95 -17.68
CA LEU A 10 25.81 9.38 -17.90
C LEU A 10 27.23 9.91 -18.26
N SER A 11 27.26 10.93 -19.09
CA SER A 11 28.51 11.53 -19.56
C SER A 11 29.20 12.41 -18.52
N SER A 12 28.48 12.85 -17.49
CA SER A 12 28.98 13.75 -16.44
C SER A 12 28.24 13.59 -15.10
N GLN A 13 28.69 14.34 -14.09
CA GLN A 13 27.96 14.48 -12.81
C GLN A 13 26.78 15.48 -12.89
N LYS A 14 26.46 15.96 -14.10
CA LYS A 14 25.27 16.74 -14.37
C LYS A 14 24.36 15.90 -15.26
N ALA A 15 23.09 15.85 -14.94
CA ALA A 15 22.09 15.19 -15.74
C ALA A 15 20.88 16.09 -15.92
N SER A 16 20.20 15.94 -17.04
CA SER A 16 18.91 16.59 -17.28
C SER A 16 17.89 15.56 -17.69
N TRP A 17 16.64 15.79 -17.33
CA TRP A 17 15.56 14.95 -17.80
C TRP A 17 14.29 15.77 -18.06
N THR A 18 13.44 15.23 -18.92
CA THR A 18 12.08 15.74 -19.18
C THR A 18 11.11 14.58 -19.18
N LEU A 19 9.91 14.80 -18.64
CA LEU A 19 8.82 13.85 -18.56
C LEU A 19 7.56 14.45 -19.17
N GLU A 20 6.99 13.75 -20.13
CA GLU A 20 5.73 14.07 -20.81
C GLU A 20 4.68 13.00 -20.48
N SER A 21 3.42 13.40 -20.38
CA SER A 21 2.27 12.50 -20.29
C SER A 21 1.43 12.64 -21.56
N SER A 22 0.81 11.53 -22.01
CA SER A 22 -0.18 11.61 -23.09
C SER A 22 -1.49 12.29 -22.66
N GLN A 23 -1.70 12.50 -21.36
CA GLN A 23 -2.79 13.30 -20.82
C GLN A 23 -2.39 14.77 -20.74
N GLN A 24 -3.20 15.65 -21.34
CA GLN A 24 -2.94 17.09 -21.33
C GLN A 24 -2.96 17.67 -19.91
N ASN A 25 -2.03 18.56 -19.62
CA ASN A 25 -1.94 19.30 -18.34
C ASN A 25 -1.93 18.39 -17.09
N ALA A 26 -1.40 17.16 -17.20
CA ALA A 26 -1.40 16.20 -16.10
C ALA A 26 -0.61 16.70 -14.89
N PHE A 27 0.56 17.31 -15.14
CA PHE A 27 1.46 17.77 -14.08
C PHE A 27 1.00 19.11 -13.48
N GLY A 28 1.08 19.21 -12.15
CA GLY A 28 0.64 20.38 -11.39
C GLY A 28 -0.89 20.51 -11.23
N SER A 29 -1.70 19.68 -11.92
CA SER A 29 -3.16 19.65 -11.71
C SER A 29 -3.62 18.37 -10.99
N THR A 30 -3.19 17.21 -11.47
CA THR A 30 -3.61 15.92 -10.92
C THR A 30 -2.46 15.02 -10.51
N ALA A 31 -1.24 15.32 -10.97
CA ALA A 31 -0.03 14.58 -10.71
C ALA A 31 1.18 15.50 -10.58
N ALA A 32 2.23 15.00 -9.98
CA ALA A 32 3.51 15.66 -9.89
C ALA A 32 4.66 14.66 -9.89
N VAL A 33 5.88 15.21 -9.74
CA VAL A 33 7.12 14.45 -9.69
C VAL A 33 7.85 14.76 -8.40
N ALA A 34 8.44 13.74 -7.81
CA ALA A 34 9.31 13.82 -6.65
C ALA A 34 10.70 13.29 -6.98
N LEU A 35 11.73 13.91 -6.39
CA LEU A 35 13.10 13.43 -6.38
C LEU A 35 13.53 13.18 -4.93
N ILE A 36 13.98 11.97 -4.63
CA ILE A 36 14.42 11.59 -3.28
C ILE A 36 15.87 11.14 -3.33
N PRO A 37 16.79 11.89 -2.66
CA PRO A 37 18.18 11.46 -2.51
C PRO A 37 18.28 10.35 -1.47
N VAL A 38 18.88 9.21 -1.83
CA VAL A 38 19.02 8.03 -0.96
C VAL A 38 20.44 7.45 -1.07
N ASP A 39 20.80 6.58 -0.11
CA ASP A 39 22.00 5.77 -0.18
C ASP A 39 21.80 4.46 -0.98
N ASP A 40 22.80 3.59 -1.00
CA ASP A 40 22.79 2.29 -1.68
C ASP A 40 21.74 1.32 -1.14
N LYS A 41 21.28 1.53 0.11
CA LYS A 41 20.21 0.76 0.77
C LYS A 41 18.84 1.41 0.64
N ARG A 42 18.74 2.47 -0.19
CA ARG A 42 17.56 3.32 -0.34
C ARG A 42 17.11 4.03 0.95
N SER A 43 18.03 4.23 1.90
CA SER A 43 17.76 5.10 3.06
C SER A 43 17.88 6.56 2.66
N PRO A 44 16.90 7.43 3.00
CA PRO A 44 16.93 8.85 2.64
C PRO A 44 18.15 9.56 3.25
N ARG A 45 18.73 10.48 2.47
CA ARG A 45 19.88 11.28 2.85
C ARG A 45 19.60 12.79 2.78
N GLY A 46 18.34 13.16 2.59
CA GLY A 46 17.87 14.54 2.54
C GLY A 46 16.37 14.59 2.35
N ALA A 47 15.80 15.78 2.36
CA ALA A 47 14.38 15.98 2.08
C ALA A 47 14.04 15.61 0.62
N ALA A 48 12.81 15.16 0.39
CA ALA A 48 12.28 14.99 -0.94
C ALA A 48 12.09 16.35 -1.62
N ALA A 49 12.54 16.48 -2.86
CA ALA A 49 12.24 17.64 -3.70
C ALA A 49 10.98 17.35 -4.50
N LEU A 50 9.91 18.10 -4.24
CA LEU A 50 8.62 17.98 -4.93
C LEU A 50 8.50 19.04 -6.02
N PHE A 51 7.89 18.68 -7.13
CA PHE A 51 7.68 19.57 -8.24
C PHE A 51 6.89 20.83 -7.81
N HIS A 52 7.46 22.02 -8.04
CA HIS A 52 6.95 23.34 -7.67
C HIS A 52 6.86 23.67 -6.16
N ILE A 53 7.31 22.80 -5.24
CA ILE A 53 7.26 23.11 -3.80
C ILE A 53 8.60 23.59 -3.29
N GLU A 54 9.66 22.81 -3.48
CA GLU A 54 11.01 23.14 -3.01
C GLU A 54 12.07 22.83 -4.06
N GLN A 55 13.12 23.65 -4.08
CA GLN A 55 14.23 23.48 -4.99
C GLN A 55 15.53 23.50 -4.20
N PRO A 56 16.06 22.33 -3.80
CA PRO A 56 17.37 22.26 -3.15
C PRO A 56 18.50 22.60 -4.12
N ALA A 57 19.67 22.98 -3.59
CA ALA A 57 20.80 23.48 -4.38
C ALA A 57 21.37 22.47 -5.42
N TRP A 58 21.10 21.17 -5.24
CA TRP A 58 21.59 20.13 -6.15
C TRP A 58 20.70 19.89 -7.39
N MET A 59 19.59 20.65 -7.54
CA MET A 59 18.69 20.49 -8.67
C MET A 59 18.00 21.78 -9.05
N GLN A 60 17.43 21.82 -10.25
CA GLN A 60 16.60 22.92 -10.73
C GLN A 60 15.46 22.41 -11.57
N TRP A 61 14.23 22.68 -11.15
CA TRP A 61 13.03 22.37 -11.92
C TRP A 61 12.92 23.23 -13.19
N SER A 62 12.34 22.65 -14.23
CA SER A 62 12.02 23.32 -15.49
C SER A 62 10.74 22.73 -16.09
N GLY A 63 10.19 23.39 -17.09
CA GLY A 63 9.03 22.89 -17.82
C GLY A 63 7.71 23.51 -17.41
N SER A 64 6.62 22.83 -17.71
CA SER A 64 5.24 23.29 -17.58
C SER A 64 4.32 22.15 -17.13
N ARG A 65 3.00 22.41 -17.10
CA ARG A 65 2.00 21.37 -16.81
C ARG A 65 1.92 20.25 -17.85
N GLU A 66 2.44 20.48 -19.06
CA GLU A 66 2.48 19.48 -20.12
C GLU A 66 3.75 18.64 -20.07
N GLN A 67 4.87 19.27 -19.69
CA GLN A 67 6.18 18.64 -19.65
C GLN A 67 6.96 19.12 -18.43
N VAL A 68 7.20 18.23 -17.49
CA VAL A 68 8.07 18.51 -16.34
C VAL A 68 9.52 18.19 -16.72
N GLY A 69 10.45 19.02 -16.27
CA GLY A 69 11.86 18.79 -16.46
C GLY A 69 12.68 19.15 -15.23
N CYS A 70 13.91 18.70 -15.21
CA CYS A 70 14.85 19.01 -14.14
C CYS A 70 16.29 18.89 -14.62
N SER A 71 17.14 19.76 -14.06
CA SER A 71 18.60 19.67 -14.13
C SER A 71 19.13 19.23 -12.78
N LEU A 72 19.99 18.22 -12.74
CA LEU A 72 20.57 17.64 -11.54
C LEU A 72 22.09 17.92 -11.48
N GLN A 73 22.57 18.28 -10.30
CA GLN A 73 24.00 18.39 -9.95
C GLN A 73 24.34 17.19 -9.04
N LEU A 74 24.58 16.03 -9.64
CA LEU A 74 24.75 14.75 -8.92
C LEU A 74 25.98 14.74 -8.00
N GLY A 75 26.98 15.60 -8.28
CA GLY A 75 28.11 15.79 -7.39
C GLY A 75 27.85 16.67 -6.16
N SER A 76 26.67 17.28 -6.07
CA SER A 76 26.27 18.20 -4.98
C SER A 76 25.11 17.65 -4.14
N LEU A 77 24.82 16.37 -4.25
CA LEU A 77 23.78 15.71 -3.46
C LEU A 77 24.08 15.80 -1.95
N PRO A 78 23.06 15.66 -1.09
CA PRO A 78 23.25 15.55 0.36
C PRO A 78 24.28 14.48 0.72
N ALA A 79 25.07 14.72 1.78
CA ALA A 79 26.13 13.83 2.19
C ALA A 79 25.64 12.39 2.42
N GLY A 80 26.35 11.42 1.87
CA GLY A 80 26.00 10.01 1.93
C GLY A 80 24.97 9.56 0.90
N SER A 81 24.51 10.46 0.01
CA SER A 81 23.66 10.06 -1.12
C SER A 81 24.53 9.55 -2.26
N ASP A 82 24.18 8.40 -2.79
CA ASP A 82 24.75 7.87 -4.04
C ASP A 82 23.67 7.58 -5.10
N ARG A 83 22.39 7.90 -4.78
CA ARG A 83 21.25 7.72 -5.65
C ARG A 83 20.24 8.84 -5.52
N VAL A 84 19.46 9.05 -6.61
CA VAL A 84 18.26 9.88 -6.62
C VAL A 84 17.14 9.09 -7.27
N LEU A 85 16.06 8.87 -6.55
CA LEU A 85 14.85 8.25 -7.09
C LEU A 85 14.01 9.30 -7.82
N LEU A 86 13.55 8.98 -9.03
CA LEU A 86 12.63 9.78 -9.82
C LEU A 86 11.24 9.14 -9.76
N ILE A 87 10.29 9.82 -9.13
CA ILE A 87 8.97 9.26 -8.84
C ILE A 87 7.89 10.16 -9.45
N VAL A 88 6.97 9.58 -10.22
CA VAL A 88 5.72 10.25 -10.58
C VAL A 88 4.63 9.81 -9.61
N TYR A 89 3.76 10.73 -9.18
CA TYR A 89 2.69 10.42 -8.24
C TYR A 89 1.43 11.23 -8.53
N ARG A 90 0.30 10.69 -8.08
CA ARG A 90 -0.99 11.39 -8.07
C ARG A 90 -1.12 12.18 -6.77
N TYR A 91 -1.55 13.44 -6.85
CA TYR A 91 -1.80 14.24 -5.65
C TYR A 91 -2.85 13.58 -4.75
N SER A 92 -2.59 13.53 -3.45
CA SER A 92 -3.54 13.10 -2.42
C SER A 92 -4.38 11.88 -2.82
N ASN A 93 -3.78 10.89 -3.45
CA ASN A 93 -4.47 9.68 -3.92
C ASN A 93 -5.62 9.92 -4.92
N LEU A 94 -5.52 10.90 -5.79
CA LEU A 94 -6.51 11.14 -6.86
C LEU A 94 -6.63 9.98 -7.88
N GLY A 95 -6.36 8.77 -7.46
CA GLY A 95 -6.45 7.55 -8.25
C GLY A 95 -5.10 7.07 -8.78
N PRO A 96 -5.11 6.03 -9.63
CA PRO A 96 -3.90 5.38 -10.10
C PRO A 96 -3.15 6.19 -11.16
N VAL A 97 -1.85 5.93 -11.28
CA VAL A 97 -1.00 6.51 -12.33
C VAL A 97 -1.41 6.05 -13.73
N SER A 98 -2.20 4.97 -13.87
CA SER A 98 -2.75 4.54 -15.17
C SER A 98 -3.56 5.63 -15.87
N SER A 99 -4.14 6.57 -15.12
CA SER A 99 -4.84 7.74 -15.66
C SER A 99 -3.92 8.74 -16.36
N LEU A 100 -2.59 8.62 -16.23
CA LEU A 100 -1.61 9.45 -16.93
C LEU A 100 -1.33 8.95 -18.36
N GLY A 101 -1.81 7.76 -18.74
CA GLY A 101 -1.61 7.18 -20.05
C GLY A 101 -0.15 6.81 -20.31
N HIS A 102 0.39 7.20 -21.47
CA HIS A 102 1.79 6.96 -21.79
C HIS A 102 2.67 8.06 -21.18
N LEU A 103 3.71 7.66 -20.46
CA LEU A 103 4.75 8.53 -19.93
C LEU A 103 6.01 8.41 -20.78
N LYS A 104 6.52 9.53 -21.26
CA LYS A 104 7.75 9.60 -22.01
C LYS A 104 8.82 10.37 -21.27
N LEU A 105 9.80 9.65 -20.75
CA LEU A 105 10.96 10.21 -20.07
C LEU A 105 12.14 10.29 -21.02
N LYS A 106 12.76 11.47 -21.13
CA LYS A 106 14.02 11.66 -21.82
C LYS A 106 15.10 12.06 -20.82
N VAL A 107 16.27 11.43 -20.90
CA VAL A 107 17.43 11.76 -20.08
C VAL A 107 18.56 12.24 -20.99
N ASP A 108 19.15 13.38 -20.66
CA ASP A 108 20.21 14.07 -21.43
C ASP A 108 19.91 14.19 -22.95
N GLN A 109 18.64 14.36 -23.30
CA GLN A 109 18.13 14.46 -24.68
C GLN A 109 18.41 13.24 -25.59
N THR A 110 19.22 12.28 -25.14
CA THR A 110 19.70 11.17 -25.95
C THR A 110 19.05 9.83 -25.55
N VAL A 111 18.64 9.69 -24.31
CA VAL A 111 18.05 8.45 -23.78
C VAL A 111 16.55 8.62 -23.64
N SER A 112 15.76 7.74 -24.25
CA SER A 112 14.30 7.74 -24.14
C SER A 112 13.82 6.47 -23.42
N TYR A 113 12.88 6.66 -22.51
CA TYR A 113 12.15 5.60 -21.82
C TYR A 113 10.66 5.91 -21.94
N ASP A 114 9.92 5.06 -22.63
CA ASP A 114 8.47 5.16 -22.80
C ASP A 114 7.80 4.08 -21.96
N LEU A 115 6.84 4.48 -21.14
CA LEU A 115 6.11 3.60 -20.24
C LEU A 115 4.60 3.75 -20.46
N ASP A 116 3.95 2.67 -20.83
CA ASP A 116 2.50 2.56 -20.80
C ASP A 116 2.06 2.32 -19.34
N THR A 117 1.34 3.27 -18.77
CA THR A 117 0.89 3.17 -17.38
C THR A 117 -0.44 2.44 -17.22
N SER A 118 -1.09 2.01 -18.28
CA SER A 118 -2.45 1.43 -18.27
C SER A 118 -2.62 0.24 -17.33
N ALA A 119 -1.54 -0.53 -17.10
CA ALA A 119 -1.55 -1.71 -16.23
C ALA A 119 -1.26 -1.39 -14.75
N PHE A 120 -0.93 -0.13 -14.40
CA PHE A 120 -0.55 0.24 -13.03
C PHE A 120 -1.74 0.72 -12.23
N GLY A 121 -2.07 -0.01 -11.16
CA GLY A 121 -3.08 0.37 -10.17
C GLY A 121 -2.57 1.30 -9.06
N GLU A 122 -1.29 1.59 -9.06
CA GLU A 122 -0.58 2.37 -8.04
C GLU A 122 -0.80 3.88 -8.20
N SER A 123 -0.76 4.61 -7.08
CA SER A 123 -0.87 6.08 -7.07
C SER A 123 0.48 6.79 -7.14
N ALA A 124 1.59 6.07 -6.97
CA ALA A 124 2.94 6.57 -7.20
C ALA A 124 3.79 5.49 -7.88
N LEU A 125 4.70 5.91 -8.75
CA LEU A 125 5.55 5.02 -9.55
C LEU A 125 6.97 5.57 -9.63
N ILE A 126 7.96 4.75 -9.26
CA ILE A 126 9.37 5.05 -9.50
C ILE A 126 9.64 4.80 -10.97
N LEU A 127 9.89 5.88 -11.73
CA LEU A 127 10.21 5.82 -13.16
C LEU A 127 11.66 5.45 -13.40
N GLY A 128 12.53 5.76 -12.44
CA GLY A 128 13.94 5.46 -12.56
C GLY A 128 14.77 5.96 -11.39
N GLU A 129 16.02 5.60 -11.41
CA GLU A 129 17.02 6.08 -10.46
C GLU A 129 18.28 6.57 -11.18
N PHE A 130 18.81 7.70 -10.73
CA PHE A 130 20.18 8.12 -11.00
C PHE A 130 21.04 7.55 -9.89
N TYR A 131 22.09 6.79 -10.20
CA TYR A 131 22.94 6.13 -9.20
C TYR A 131 24.40 6.15 -9.58
N SER A 132 25.26 6.23 -8.57
CA SER A 132 26.71 6.12 -8.73
C SER A 132 27.16 4.67 -8.54
N ARG A 133 27.98 4.18 -9.45
CA ARG A 133 28.66 2.89 -9.32
C ARG A 133 30.05 2.97 -9.92
N ASP A 134 31.06 2.56 -9.15
CA ASP A 134 32.48 2.57 -9.56
C ASP A 134 32.92 4.00 -10.00
N GLY A 135 32.44 5.04 -9.31
CA GLY A 135 32.73 6.43 -9.62
C GLY A 135 32.02 7.00 -10.84
N GLN A 136 31.19 6.22 -11.52
CA GLN A 136 30.39 6.63 -12.69
C GLN A 136 28.91 6.74 -12.36
N TRP A 137 28.28 7.86 -12.73
CA TRP A 137 26.86 8.03 -12.67
C TRP A 137 26.14 7.32 -13.82
N LYS A 138 25.02 6.70 -13.52
CA LYS A 138 24.18 5.96 -14.46
C LYS A 138 22.73 6.30 -14.19
N PHE A 139 21.90 6.16 -15.23
CA PHE A 139 20.45 6.15 -15.10
C PHE A 139 19.92 4.73 -15.32
N ARG A 140 19.03 4.25 -14.47
CA ARG A 140 18.30 3.00 -14.63
C ARG A 140 16.82 3.30 -14.79
N ALA A 141 16.21 2.78 -15.86
CA ALA A 141 14.78 2.81 -16.06
C ALA A 141 14.09 1.82 -15.13
N MET A 142 13.01 2.23 -14.47
CA MET A 142 12.27 1.43 -13.51
C MET A 142 10.76 1.56 -13.77
N ALA A 143 9.99 0.64 -13.18
CA ALA A 143 8.53 0.67 -13.18
C ALA A 143 8.04 0.04 -11.87
N GLU A 144 8.51 0.59 -10.73
CA GLU A 144 8.18 0.09 -9.39
C GLU A 144 7.11 0.98 -8.78
N GLY A 145 5.93 0.44 -8.49
CA GLY A 145 4.78 1.19 -8.01
C GLY A 145 4.59 1.20 -6.50
N SER A 146 3.85 2.20 -6.00
CA SER A 146 3.31 2.25 -4.65
C SER A 146 1.80 2.50 -4.71
N ALA A 147 1.02 1.50 -4.30
CA ALA A 147 -0.44 1.58 -4.29
C ALA A 147 -0.99 2.66 -3.34
N TYR A 148 -0.19 3.04 -2.34
CA TYR A 148 -0.58 3.97 -1.28
C TYR A 148 -0.04 5.40 -1.48
N GLY A 149 0.40 5.74 -2.69
CA GLY A 149 0.89 7.07 -3.02
C GLY A 149 2.31 7.39 -2.52
N LEU A 150 2.72 8.65 -2.72
CA LEU A 150 4.05 9.13 -2.38
C LEU A 150 4.26 9.28 -0.87
N ALA A 151 3.26 9.75 -0.13
CA ALA A 151 3.36 9.92 1.32
C ALA A 151 3.58 8.58 2.04
N ALA A 152 2.89 7.53 1.62
CA ALA A 152 3.10 6.18 2.15
C ALA A 152 4.47 5.62 1.77
N PHE A 153 4.93 5.89 0.55
CA PHE A 153 6.29 5.55 0.12
C PHE A 153 7.34 6.26 0.99
N GLY A 154 7.14 7.57 1.25
CA GLY A 154 8.01 8.36 2.15
C GLY A 154 8.08 7.79 3.56
N ARG A 155 6.93 7.49 4.17
CA ARG A 155 6.88 6.88 5.53
C ARG A 155 7.66 5.57 5.61
N ARG A 156 7.62 4.73 4.59
CA ARG A 156 8.44 3.49 4.53
C ARG A 156 9.94 3.77 4.52
N LEU A 157 10.34 4.87 3.89
CA LEU A 157 11.72 5.32 3.92
C LEU A 157 12.09 6.07 5.21
N GLY A 158 11.14 6.29 6.12
CA GLY A 158 11.33 7.07 7.34
C GLY A 158 11.27 8.59 7.13
N MET A 159 10.54 9.03 6.09
CA MET A 159 10.33 10.44 5.74
C MET A 159 8.85 10.79 5.80
N GLU A 160 8.56 12.02 6.20
CA GLU A 160 7.24 12.62 5.95
C GLU A 160 7.31 13.41 4.64
N ILE A 161 6.38 13.12 3.73
CA ILE A 161 6.24 13.80 2.44
C ILE A 161 4.80 14.26 2.31
N ASP A 162 4.60 15.55 2.10
CA ASP A 162 3.30 16.11 1.75
C ASP A 162 3.06 15.90 0.25
N GLU A 163 2.08 15.06 -0.07
CA GLU A 163 1.67 14.77 -1.46
C GLU A 163 0.46 15.60 -1.92
N ALA A 164 0.08 16.64 -1.15
CA ALA A 164 -1.00 17.52 -1.52
C ALA A 164 -0.69 18.37 -2.77
N ASN A 165 -1.72 18.76 -3.49
CA ASN A 165 -1.57 19.70 -4.60
C ASN A 165 -1.29 21.10 -4.03
N PRO A 166 -0.15 21.76 -4.36
CA PRO A 166 0.18 23.08 -3.84
C PRO A 166 -0.77 24.17 -4.31
N ASP A 167 -1.42 24.02 -5.47
CA ASP A 167 -2.42 24.98 -5.99
C ASP A 167 -3.80 24.79 -5.33
N HIS A 168 -4.01 23.62 -4.67
CA HIS A 168 -5.22 23.26 -3.94
C HIS A 168 -4.85 22.59 -2.62
N PRO A 169 -4.21 23.29 -1.68
CA PRO A 169 -3.70 22.69 -0.43
C PRO A 169 -4.81 22.09 0.45
N GLU A 170 -6.06 22.49 0.25
CA GLU A 170 -7.20 21.97 1.02
C GLU A 170 -7.55 20.51 0.70
N VAL A 171 -7.03 19.94 -0.39
CA VAL A 171 -7.27 18.55 -0.79
C VAL A 171 -6.33 17.57 -0.06
N GLY A 172 -5.34 18.06 0.70
CA GLY A 172 -4.32 17.22 1.34
C GLY A 172 -3.97 17.55 2.80
N SER A 173 -4.49 18.63 3.36
CA SER A 173 -4.17 18.97 4.75
C SER A 173 -5.02 18.15 5.72
N ARG A 174 -4.37 17.52 6.70
CA ARG A 174 -4.96 16.64 7.71
C ARG A 174 -6.04 17.24 8.60
N ASP A 175 -6.36 18.52 8.47
CA ASP A 175 -7.36 19.22 9.28
C ASP A 175 -8.53 19.82 8.48
N SER A 176 -8.65 19.50 7.20
CA SER A 176 -9.77 20.00 6.39
C SER A 176 -10.84 18.90 6.30
N ARG A 177 -11.92 19.09 7.01
CA ARG A 177 -13.17 18.38 6.79
C ARG A 177 -13.51 18.49 5.31
N PRO A 178 -13.68 17.40 4.55
CA PRO A 178 -13.95 17.50 3.12
C PRO A 178 -15.35 18.08 2.89
N ASN A 179 -15.37 19.19 2.16
CA ASN A 179 -16.58 19.65 1.52
C ASN A 179 -16.74 18.83 0.22
N GLY A 180 -17.54 17.78 0.26
CA GLY A 180 -18.27 17.26 -0.90
C GLY A 180 -17.62 16.27 -1.86
N GLY A 181 -16.44 15.73 -1.62
CA GLY A 181 -15.90 14.60 -2.38
C GLY A 181 -15.66 13.41 -1.43
N ALA A 182 -16.53 12.39 -1.44
CA ALA A 182 -16.42 11.25 -0.53
C ALA A 182 -15.09 10.50 -0.75
N THR A 183 -14.14 10.63 0.17
CA THR A 183 -13.02 9.69 0.29
C THR A 183 -13.60 8.34 0.66
N ALA A 184 -13.36 7.32 -0.16
CA ALA A 184 -13.83 5.97 0.10
C ALA A 184 -12.62 5.05 0.33
N ALA A 185 -12.61 4.34 1.44
CA ALA A 185 -11.69 3.24 1.69
C ALA A 185 -12.43 1.91 1.58
N THR A 186 -11.75 0.89 1.11
CA THR A 186 -12.30 -0.46 1.04
C THR A 186 -11.37 -1.44 1.75
N GLY A 187 -11.97 -2.42 2.42
CA GLY A 187 -11.24 -3.45 3.13
C GLY A 187 -12.09 -4.70 3.30
N THR A 188 -11.56 -5.60 4.08
CA THR A 188 -12.23 -6.82 4.53
C THR A 188 -12.40 -6.77 6.05
N GLY A 189 -13.46 -7.36 6.55
CA GLY A 189 -13.66 -7.65 7.96
C GLY A 189 -14.17 -9.06 8.15
N PHE A 190 -13.95 -9.61 9.32
CA PHE A 190 -14.47 -10.93 9.68
C PHE A 190 -15.11 -10.94 11.06
N ALA A 191 -16.15 -11.74 11.20
CA ALA A 191 -16.92 -11.80 12.43
C ALA A 191 -16.14 -12.53 13.54
N VAL A 192 -16.12 -11.92 14.74
CA VAL A 192 -15.52 -12.50 15.95
C VAL A 192 -16.55 -12.76 17.05
N SER A 193 -17.75 -12.19 16.88
CA SER A 193 -18.93 -12.52 17.68
C SER A 193 -20.19 -12.34 16.82
N SER A 194 -21.37 -12.56 17.40
CA SER A 194 -22.66 -12.43 16.70
C SER A 194 -23.00 -11.00 16.26
N ASN A 195 -22.29 -9.98 16.72
CA ASN A 195 -22.53 -8.57 16.42
C ASN A 195 -21.26 -7.74 16.25
N VAL A 196 -20.07 -8.38 16.18
CA VAL A 196 -18.79 -7.66 16.11
C VAL A 196 -17.91 -8.24 15.02
N LEU A 197 -17.30 -7.34 14.26
CA LEU A 197 -16.29 -7.62 13.22
C LEU A 197 -14.93 -7.08 13.65
N LEU A 198 -13.89 -7.77 13.23
CA LEU A 198 -12.49 -7.31 13.26
C LEU A 198 -12.06 -6.86 11.86
N THR A 199 -11.29 -5.78 11.81
CA THR A 199 -10.66 -5.25 10.59
C THR A 199 -9.40 -4.46 10.94
N CYS A 200 -8.70 -3.91 9.94
CA CYS A 200 -7.58 -3.01 10.16
C CYS A 200 -8.04 -1.61 10.53
N ALA A 201 -7.29 -0.96 11.44
CA ALA A 201 -7.57 0.42 11.86
C ALA A 201 -7.48 1.40 10.68
N HIS A 202 -6.47 1.26 9.80
CA HIS A 202 -6.29 2.14 8.64
C HIS A 202 -7.45 2.08 7.62
N VAL A 203 -8.25 1.01 7.60
CA VAL A 203 -9.42 0.87 6.71
C VAL A 203 -10.53 1.85 7.09
N ILE A 204 -10.62 2.21 8.38
CA ILE A 204 -11.71 3.06 8.91
C ILE A 204 -11.21 4.41 9.46
N GLU A 205 -9.90 4.64 9.42
CA GLU A 205 -9.30 5.85 9.99
C GLU A 205 -9.81 7.10 9.27
N GLY A 206 -10.34 8.07 10.05
CA GLY A 206 -10.88 9.32 9.52
C GLY A 206 -12.20 9.20 8.77
N MET A 207 -12.88 8.04 8.80
CA MET A 207 -14.12 7.82 8.09
C MET A 207 -15.34 8.12 8.96
N SER A 208 -16.35 8.78 8.40
CA SER A 208 -17.59 9.16 9.10
C SER A 208 -18.72 8.14 8.91
N SER A 209 -18.66 7.31 7.89
CA SER A 209 -19.64 6.28 7.58
C SER A 209 -18.96 4.98 7.20
N ILE A 210 -19.35 3.89 7.85
CA ILE A 210 -18.83 2.55 7.57
C ILE A 210 -20.00 1.64 7.24
N GLU A 211 -19.96 1.05 6.06
CA GLU A 211 -20.87 0.03 5.63
C GLU A 211 -20.15 -1.30 5.45
N ILE A 212 -20.80 -2.37 5.84
CA ILE A 212 -20.35 -3.73 5.53
C ILE A 212 -21.32 -4.39 4.57
N SER A 213 -20.83 -5.23 3.68
CA SER A 213 -21.64 -5.98 2.74
C SER A 213 -21.12 -7.38 2.48
N SER A 214 -22.04 -8.32 2.28
CA SER A 214 -21.76 -9.70 1.85
C SER A 214 -22.94 -10.22 1.07
N PHE A 215 -22.93 -11.51 0.71
CA PHE A 215 -24.13 -12.16 0.15
C PHE A 215 -25.32 -12.16 1.12
N ASN A 216 -25.11 -11.96 2.43
CA ASN A 216 -26.14 -11.87 3.47
C ASN A 216 -26.78 -10.47 3.60
N GLY A 217 -26.34 -9.49 2.82
CA GLY A 217 -26.91 -8.16 2.83
C GLY A 217 -25.88 -7.05 3.06
N ARG A 218 -26.40 -5.85 3.32
CA ARG A 218 -25.60 -4.64 3.58
C ARG A 218 -26.08 -4.03 4.90
N TYR A 219 -25.14 -3.67 5.77
CA TYR A 219 -25.41 -3.14 7.11
C TYR A 219 -24.46 -1.99 7.43
N ARG A 220 -24.90 -1.11 8.31
CA ARG A 220 -24.05 -0.07 8.87
C ARG A 220 -23.22 -0.66 10.02
N ALA A 221 -21.98 -0.21 10.12
CA ALA A 221 -21.08 -0.59 11.20
C ALA A 221 -20.61 0.65 11.95
N GLU A 222 -20.33 0.48 13.24
CA GLU A 222 -19.83 1.54 14.11
C GLU A 222 -18.52 1.09 14.78
N PRO A 223 -17.46 1.92 14.80
CA PRO A 223 -16.24 1.59 15.51
C PRO A 223 -16.48 1.56 17.01
N VAL A 224 -16.04 0.49 17.68
CA VAL A 224 -16.13 0.30 19.13
C VAL A 224 -14.78 0.54 19.80
N MET A 225 -13.73 0.00 19.21
CA MET A 225 -12.36 0.13 19.69
C MET A 225 -11.40 0.16 18.51
N VAL A 226 -10.38 1.01 18.60
CA VAL A 226 -9.36 1.17 17.56
C VAL A 226 -7.98 1.20 18.23
N ASP A 227 -7.11 0.29 17.81
CA ASP A 227 -5.69 0.28 18.16
C ASP A 227 -4.89 0.61 16.90
N THR A 228 -4.55 1.89 16.77
CA THR A 228 -3.77 2.38 15.61
C THR A 228 -2.33 1.89 15.62
N SER A 229 -1.78 1.55 16.79
CA SER A 229 -0.41 1.08 16.94
C SER A 229 -0.21 -0.32 16.36
N ASN A 230 -1.22 -1.18 16.54
CA ASN A 230 -1.22 -2.55 16.04
C ASN A 230 -2.08 -2.74 14.78
N ASP A 231 -2.65 -1.65 14.25
CA ASP A 231 -3.53 -1.65 13.09
C ASP A 231 -4.75 -2.57 13.25
N ILE A 232 -5.44 -2.51 14.40
CA ILE A 232 -6.61 -3.33 14.72
C ILE A 232 -7.82 -2.42 14.99
N ALA A 233 -8.97 -2.74 14.41
CA ALA A 233 -10.23 -2.07 14.72
C ALA A 233 -11.37 -3.07 14.93
N LEU A 234 -12.24 -2.74 15.87
CA LEU A 234 -13.43 -3.50 16.23
C LEU A 234 -14.67 -2.72 15.83
N LEU A 235 -15.53 -3.34 15.03
CA LEU A 235 -16.75 -2.75 14.52
C LEU A 235 -17.97 -3.48 15.07
N ARG A 236 -18.92 -2.75 15.67
CA ARG A 236 -20.22 -3.26 16.02
C ARG A 236 -21.18 -3.17 14.84
N VAL A 237 -21.96 -4.22 14.64
CA VAL A 237 -22.95 -4.31 13.56
C VAL A 237 -24.24 -4.88 14.14
N ASP A 238 -25.28 -4.08 14.14
CA ASP A 238 -26.58 -4.52 14.65
C ASP A 238 -27.42 -5.12 13.52
N GLY A 239 -28.10 -6.24 13.80
CA GLY A 239 -29.04 -6.91 12.89
C GLY A 239 -28.40 -7.71 11.75
N ALA A 240 -27.07 -7.72 11.61
CA ALA A 240 -26.42 -8.58 10.62
C ALA A 240 -26.30 -10.03 11.11
N PRO A 241 -26.47 -11.04 10.24
CA PRO A 241 -26.31 -12.44 10.61
C PRO A 241 -24.80 -12.81 10.63
N LEU A 242 -24.08 -12.34 11.63
CA LEU A 242 -22.64 -12.59 11.77
C LEU A 242 -22.38 -14.00 12.27
N THR A 243 -21.51 -14.73 11.60
CA THR A 243 -21.02 -16.06 12.01
C THR A 243 -19.57 -15.94 12.43
N PRO A 244 -19.21 -16.09 13.71
CA PRO A 244 -17.83 -15.93 14.16
C PRO A 244 -16.88 -16.95 13.54
N VAL A 245 -15.67 -16.52 13.21
CA VAL A 245 -14.55 -17.42 12.86
C VAL A 245 -14.01 -18.15 14.07
N GLN A 246 -13.24 -19.21 13.81
CA GLN A 246 -12.49 -19.91 14.85
C GLN A 246 -11.00 -19.54 14.76
N PHE A 247 -10.39 -19.35 15.92
CA PHE A 247 -8.97 -19.03 16.04
C PHE A 247 -8.14 -20.30 16.28
N ALA A 248 -6.89 -20.26 15.88
CA ALA A 248 -5.95 -21.33 16.20
C ALA A 248 -5.74 -21.42 17.72
N ALA A 249 -5.66 -22.62 18.25
CA ALA A 249 -5.23 -22.86 19.61
C ALA A 249 -3.82 -22.31 19.85
N THR A 250 -3.48 -22.04 21.12
CA THR A 250 -2.16 -21.54 21.53
C THR A 250 -1.03 -22.39 20.95
N GLY A 251 -0.14 -21.77 20.19
CA GLY A 251 1.00 -22.45 19.56
C GLY A 251 1.49 -21.76 18.30
N GLY A 252 0.68 -20.87 17.74
CA GLY A 252 1.06 -20.09 16.56
C GLY A 252 1.21 -20.95 15.30
N CYS A 253 1.90 -20.39 14.31
CA CYS A 253 2.27 -21.05 13.08
C CYS A 253 3.79 -21.29 13.06
N SER A 254 4.22 -22.20 12.20
CA SER A 254 5.62 -22.52 11.94
C SER A 254 6.06 -22.00 10.57
N LEU A 255 7.35 -21.82 10.37
CA LEU A 255 7.89 -21.52 9.04
C LEU A 255 7.52 -22.61 8.04
N GLY A 256 7.00 -22.20 6.89
CA GLY A 256 6.57 -23.09 5.82
C GLY A 256 5.14 -23.62 5.96
N ASP A 257 4.44 -23.34 7.07
CA ASP A 257 3.03 -23.73 7.20
C ASP A 257 2.21 -23.13 6.07
N ALA A 258 1.35 -23.93 5.46
CA ALA A 258 0.44 -23.49 4.42
C ALA A 258 -0.60 -22.52 4.98
N VAL A 259 -0.85 -21.42 4.26
CA VAL A 259 -1.83 -20.41 4.63
C VAL A 259 -2.79 -20.10 3.50
N THR A 260 -4.02 -19.73 3.88
CA THR A 260 -5.07 -19.29 2.98
C THR A 260 -5.58 -17.92 3.45
N ALA A 261 -5.44 -16.89 2.62
CA ALA A 261 -6.05 -15.58 2.85
C ALA A 261 -7.36 -15.46 2.07
N ILE A 262 -8.42 -14.98 2.71
CA ILE A 262 -9.74 -14.86 2.08
C ILE A 262 -10.33 -13.48 2.39
N GLY A 263 -10.65 -12.70 1.35
CA GLY A 263 -11.18 -11.35 1.52
C GLY A 263 -11.70 -10.75 0.23
N PHE A 264 -11.87 -9.42 0.19
CA PHE A 264 -12.49 -8.70 -0.91
C PHE A 264 -11.50 -7.72 -1.58
N PRO A 265 -10.45 -8.24 -2.25
CA PRO A 265 -9.49 -7.37 -2.94
C PRO A 265 -10.17 -6.67 -4.11
N MET A 266 -9.71 -5.43 -4.41
CA MET A 266 -10.08 -4.66 -5.61
C MET A 266 -11.59 -4.63 -5.89
N SER A 267 -12.40 -4.47 -4.88
CA SER A 267 -13.86 -4.64 -4.92
C SER A 267 -14.63 -3.72 -5.88
N GLY A 268 -13.94 -2.83 -6.59
CA GLY A 268 -14.49 -2.05 -7.70
C GLY A 268 -14.21 -2.65 -9.09
N PHE A 269 -13.22 -3.56 -9.19
CA PHE A 269 -12.72 -4.09 -10.47
C PHE A 269 -13.00 -5.59 -10.65
N ALA A 270 -12.88 -6.38 -9.59
CA ALA A 270 -12.88 -7.85 -9.66
C ALA A 270 -14.23 -8.50 -9.34
N GLY A 271 -15.32 -7.71 -9.28
CA GLY A 271 -16.64 -8.21 -8.85
C GLY A 271 -16.80 -8.22 -7.32
N GLY A 272 -18.04 -8.44 -6.84
CA GLY A 272 -18.38 -8.33 -5.41
C GLY A 272 -18.10 -9.57 -4.56
N GLY A 273 -17.44 -10.61 -5.09
CA GLY A 273 -17.18 -11.86 -4.39
C GLY A 273 -15.89 -11.88 -3.57
N ALA A 274 -15.81 -12.76 -2.57
CA ALA A 274 -14.57 -13.01 -1.85
C ALA A 274 -13.58 -13.77 -2.74
N HIS A 275 -12.29 -13.42 -2.60
CA HIS A 275 -11.17 -14.05 -3.29
C HIS A 275 -10.38 -14.91 -2.32
N VAL A 276 -9.87 -16.02 -2.81
CA VAL A 276 -9.05 -16.99 -2.06
C VAL A 276 -7.65 -16.99 -2.65
N THR A 277 -6.65 -16.71 -1.81
CA THR A 277 -5.25 -16.82 -2.20
C THR A 277 -4.49 -17.72 -1.23
N GLN A 278 -3.48 -18.43 -1.73
CA GLN A 278 -2.72 -19.41 -0.98
C GLN A 278 -1.24 -19.07 -0.99
N GLY A 279 -0.56 -19.47 0.07
CA GLY A 279 0.88 -19.31 0.22
C GLY A 279 1.39 -20.08 1.43
N GLY A 280 2.51 -19.63 1.98
CA GLY A 280 3.10 -20.18 3.19
C GLY A 280 3.61 -19.10 4.12
N VAL A 281 3.81 -19.43 5.40
CA VAL A 281 4.49 -18.57 6.38
C VAL A 281 5.96 -18.48 6.00
N SER A 282 6.43 -17.29 5.62
CA SER A 282 7.81 -17.05 5.19
C SER A 282 8.71 -16.50 6.29
N ALA A 283 8.15 -15.84 7.33
CA ALA A 283 8.88 -15.44 8.53
C ALA A 283 7.92 -15.31 9.73
N LEU A 284 8.46 -15.54 10.94
CA LEU A 284 7.70 -15.44 12.19
C LEU A 284 7.76 -14.04 12.82
N PHE A 285 8.39 -13.09 12.15
CA PHE A 285 8.51 -11.71 12.59
C PHE A 285 8.26 -10.77 11.41
N GLY A 286 7.73 -9.59 11.71
CA GLY A 286 7.60 -8.49 10.76
C GLY A 286 8.94 -7.80 10.47
N LEU A 287 8.87 -6.68 9.75
CA LEU A 287 10.04 -5.85 9.50
C LEU A 287 10.70 -5.42 10.82
N ARG A 288 12.04 -5.35 10.82
CA ARG A 288 12.83 -4.97 12.02
C ARG A 288 12.59 -5.86 13.24
N ASN A 289 12.27 -7.15 13.02
CA ASN A 289 11.95 -8.13 14.07
C ASN A 289 10.70 -7.80 14.87
N ASP A 290 9.73 -7.15 14.26
CA ASP A 290 8.44 -6.90 14.89
C ASP A 290 7.76 -8.22 15.26
N SER A 291 7.61 -8.48 16.55
CA SER A 291 7.04 -9.71 17.09
C SER A 291 5.51 -9.78 16.97
N SER A 292 4.85 -8.67 16.71
CA SER A 292 3.37 -8.59 16.54
C SER A 292 2.92 -9.15 15.20
N LEU A 293 3.82 -9.20 14.21
CA LEU A 293 3.54 -9.58 12.84
C LEU A 293 4.15 -10.94 12.48
N LEU A 294 3.53 -11.63 11.55
CA LEU A 294 4.10 -12.72 10.76
C LEU A 294 4.17 -12.31 9.29
N GLN A 295 5.10 -12.92 8.54
CA GLN A 295 5.22 -12.72 7.11
C GLN A 295 4.72 -13.94 6.35
N PHE A 296 4.03 -13.73 5.23
CA PHE A 296 3.49 -14.80 4.40
C PHE A 296 3.53 -14.47 2.90
N THR A 297 3.36 -15.50 2.05
CA THR A 297 3.55 -15.40 0.59
C THR A 297 2.25 -15.44 -0.22
N ALA A 298 1.08 -15.65 0.38
CA ALA A 298 -0.19 -15.61 -0.35
C ALA A 298 -0.39 -14.22 -0.96
N ALA A 299 -0.76 -14.15 -2.25
CA ALA A 299 -0.94 -12.88 -2.94
C ALA A 299 -2.06 -12.05 -2.30
N ILE A 300 -1.81 -10.78 -2.02
CA ILE A 300 -2.80 -9.82 -1.54
C ILE A 300 -2.83 -8.57 -2.43
N GLN A 301 -3.94 -7.85 -2.37
CA GLN A 301 -4.20 -6.64 -3.16
C GLN A 301 -4.91 -5.60 -2.28
N PRO A 302 -4.99 -4.32 -2.67
CA PRO A 302 -5.81 -3.32 -2.00
C PRO A 302 -7.23 -3.84 -1.77
N GLY A 303 -7.75 -3.72 -0.54
CA GLY A 303 -8.99 -4.33 -0.09
C GLY A 303 -8.82 -5.68 0.64
N SER A 304 -7.64 -6.31 0.56
CA SER A 304 -7.31 -7.47 1.40
C SER A 304 -7.02 -7.11 2.86
N SER A 305 -6.75 -5.84 3.18
CA SER A 305 -6.55 -5.37 4.56
C SER A 305 -7.74 -5.73 5.43
N GLY A 306 -7.47 -6.33 6.60
CA GLY A 306 -8.48 -6.87 7.50
C GLY A 306 -8.98 -8.28 7.16
N SER A 307 -8.45 -8.94 6.10
CA SER A 307 -8.77 -10.33 5.78
C SER A 307 -8.21 -11.28 6.84
N PRO A 308 -8.95 -12.31 7.25
CA PRO A 308 -8.39 -13.37 8.05
C PRO A 308 -7.40 -14.21 7.25
N LEU A 309 -6.30 -14.60 7.90
CA LEU A 309 -5.32 -15.55 7.40
C LEU A 309 -5.52 -16.88 8.13
N PHE A 310 -5.84 -17.93 7.38
CA PHE A 310 -6.15 -19.25 7.92
C PHE A 310 -4.98 -20.23 7.78
N ASP A 311 -4.83 -21.12 8.75
CA ASP A 311 -4.01 -22.33 8.64
C ASP A 311 -4.73 -23.43 7.84
N SER A 312 -4.07 -24.58 7.66
CA SER A 312 -4.63 -25.74 6.96
C SER A 312 -5.82 -26.40 7.67
N ARG A 313 -6.14 -26.01 8.89
CA ARG A 313 -7.31 -26.49 9.65
C ARG A 313 -8.49 -25.55 9.61
N GLY A 314 -8.36 -24.41 8.90
CA GLY A 314 -9.37 -23.38 8.83
C GLY A 314 -9.43 -22.48 10.06
N SER A 315 -8.36 -22.43 10.85
CA SER A 315 -8.25 -21.58 12.04
C SER A 315 -7.55 -20.28 11.69
N VAL A 316 -8.01 -19.17 12.25
CA VAL A 316 -7.35 -17.87 12.09
C VAL A 316 -6.03 -17.84 12.82
N ILE A 317 -4.94 -17.63 12.10
CA ILE A 317 -3.58 -17.46 12.62
C ILE A 317 -3.12 -16.00 12.56
N GLY A 318 -3.86 -15.15 11.87
CA GLY A 318 -3.58 -13.71 11.79
C GLY A 318 -4.62 -12.94 10.97
N MET A 319 -4.44 -11.63 10.94
CA MET A 319 -5.23 -10.68 10.13
C MET A 319 -4.29 -9.94 9.18
N VAL A 320 -4.58 -10.00 7.89
CA VAL A 320 -3.79 -9.32 6.85
C VAL A 320 -3.82 -7.82 7.08
N THR A 321 -2.66 -7.19 7.16
CA THR A 321 -2.53 -5.74 7.38
C THR A 321 -1.84 -5.04 6.22
N SER A 322 -0.65 -5.47 5.84
CA SER A 322 0.17 -4.76 4.87
C SER A 322 0.98 -5.68 3.98
N THR A 323 1.51 -5.11 2.90
CA THR A 323 2.51 -5.73 2.04
C THR A 323 3.71 -4.80 1.93
N VAL A 324 4.87 -5.33 1.56
CA VAL A 324 5.98 -4.50 1.07
C VAL A 324 5.80 -4.37 -0.44
N PRO A 325 5.41 -3.21 -0.95
CA PRO A 325 5.04 -3.04 -2.36
C PRO A 325 6.12 -3.43 -3.36
N ASP A 326 7.39 -3.35 -2.98
CA ASP A 326 8.53 -3.63 -3.85
C ASP A 326 9.15 -5.02 -3.62
N ALA A 327 8.56 -5.83 -2.73
CA ALA A 327 8.99 -7.19 -2.48
C ALA A 327 7.89 -8.16 -2.91
N GLN A 328 8.16 -8.98 -3.91
CA GLN A 328 7.24 -10.02 -4.34
C GLN A 328 6.97 -10.98 -3.17
N ASN A 329 5.69 -11.23 -2.88
CA ASN A 329 5.25 -12.19 -1.88
C ASN A 329 5.74 -11.90 -0.45
N MET A 330 5.97 -10.64 -0.09
CA MET A 330 6.30 -10.22 1.26
C MET A 330 5.11 -9.49 1.87
N ASN A 331 4.19 -10.24 2.45
CA ASN A 331 2.97 -9.74 3.05
C ASN A 331 2.98 -9.99 4.55
N PHE A 332 2.28 -9.14 5.31
CA PHE A 332 2.26 -9.19 6.76
C PHE A 332 0.85 -9.37 7.29
N ALA A 333 0.75 -10.12 8.38
CA ALA A 333 -0.47 -10.28 9.13
C ALA A 333 -0.20 -10.06 10.63
N VAL A 334 -1.10 -9.36 11.29
CA VAL A 334 -1.14 -9.26 12.76
C VAL A 334 -1.43 -10.65 13.31
N LYS A 335 -0.60 -11.15 14.20
CA LYS A 335 -0.70 -12.51 14.74
C LYS A 335 -1.96 -12.73 15.57
N SER A 336 -2.52 -13.92 15.48
CA SER A 336 -3.75 -14.31 16.19
C SER A 336 -3.68 -14.14 17.71
N HIS A 337 -2.51 -14.34 18.34
CA HIS A 337 -2.37 -14.13 19.79
C HIS A 337 -2.53 -12.66 20.19
N LEU A 338 -2.07 -11.70 19.36
CA LEU A 338 -2.29 -10.27 19.62
C LEU A 338 -3.76 -9.90 19.39
N LEU A 339 -4.37 -10.45 18.32
CA LEU A 339 -5.81 -10.28 18.08
C LEU A 339 -6.63 -10.83 19.26
N GLY A 340 -6.25 -12.01 19.77
CA GLY A 340 -6.90 -12.61 20.94
C GLY A 340 -6.77 -11.76 22.20
N ALA A 341 -5.57 -11.24 22.50
CA ALA A 341 -5.35 -10.34 23.63
C ALA A 341 -6.15 -9.04 23.50
N PHE A 342 -6.23 -8.46 22.29
CA PHE A 342 -7.05 -7.28 22.02
C PHE A 342 -8.55 -7.56 22.24
N LEU A 343 -9.06 -8.69 21.74
CA LEU A 343 -10.44 -9.11 21.89
C LEU A 343 -10.79 -9.38 23.36
N GLU A 344 -9.90 -10.03 24.10
CA GLU A 344 -10.06 -10.28 25.54
C GLU A 344 -10.14 -8.98 26.33
N ALA A 345 -9.29 -7.99 26.01
CA ALA A 345 -9.35 -6.65 26.60
C ALA A 345 -10.69 -5.93 26.29
N CYS A 346 -11.34 -6.28 25.18
CA CYS A 346 -12.67 -5.79 24.81
C CYS A 346 -13.82 -6.68 25.34
N HIS A 347 -13.54 -7.65 26.20
CA HIS A 347 -14.50 -8.63 26.75
C HIS A 347 -15.17 -9.50 25.67
N ILE A 348 -14.49 -9.77 24.58
CA ILE A 348 -14.96 -10.67 23.51
C ILE A 348 -14.17 -11.97 23.57
N HIS A 349 -14.90 -13.05 23.84
CA HIS A 349 -14.30 -14.38 23.88
C HIS A 349 -14.22 -14.97 22.49
N ILE A 350 -13.01 -15.38 22.09
CA ILE A 350 -12.77 -16.08 20.82
C ILE A 350 -13.18 -17.55 20.93
N THR A 351 -13.67 -18.10 19.83
CA THR A 351 -13.87 -19.54 19.69
C THR A 351 -12.57 -20.15 19.15
N VAL A 352 -12.02 -21.10 19.89
CA VAL A 352 -10.81 -21.82 19.48
C VAL A 352 -11.21 -23.09 18.70
N ASN A 353 -10.48 -23.35 17.63
CA ASN A 353 -10.65 -24.57 16.83
C ASN A 353 -9.82 -25.70 17.43
N ASP A 354 -10.48 -26.73 17.92
CA ASP A 354 -9.85 -27.93 18.48
C ASP A 354 -9.67 -29.04 17.43
N SER A 355 -10.11 -28.82 16.19
CA SER A 355 -9.96 -29.80 15.11
C SER A 355 -8.50 -29.94 14.68
N HIS A 356 -8.03 -31.17 14.53
CA HIS A 356 -6.73 -31.49 13.95
C HIS A 356 -6.81 -31.89 12.47
N ALA A 357 -8.01 -31.97 11.90
CA ALA A 357 -8.19 -32.37 10.52
C ALA A 357 -7.81 -31.23 9.55
N ALA A 358 -6.94 -31.54 8.60
CA ALA A 358 -6.64 -30.61 7.51
C ALA A 358 -7.83 -30.50 6.56
N GLN A 359 -8.08 -29.29 6.09
CA GLN A 359 -9.11 -28.93 5.15
C GLN A 359 -8.48 -28.44 3.83
N THR A 360 -9.17 -28.60 2.72
CA THR A 360 -8.76 -27.96 1.49
C THR A 360 -9.07 -26.46 1.54
N PRO A 361 -8.34 -25.59 0.82
CA PRO A 361 -8.67 -24.17 0.72
C PRO A 361 -10.12 -23.90 0.27
N ALA A 362 -10.67 -24.79 -0.56
CA ALA A 362 -12.06 -24.72 -1.00
C ALA A 362 -13.06 -25.01 0.15
N ASP A 363 -12.73 -25.95 1.04
CA ASP A 363 -13.56 -26.25 2.21
C ASP A 363 -13.49 -25.13 3.25
N ILE A 364 -12.27 -24.60 3.50
CA ILE A 364 -12.08 -23.41 4.35
C ILE A 364 -12.93 -22.26 3.82
N ALA A 365 -12.78 -21.93 2.53
CA ALA A 365 -13.53 -20.82 1.92
C ALA A 365 -15.05 -20.97 2.05
N ARG A 366 -15.56 -22.20 1.81
CA ARG A 366 -16.98 -22.50 1.95
C ARG A 366 -17.46 -22.36 3.39
N GLY A 367 -16.67 -22.82 4.35
CA GLY A 367 -17.01 -22.78 5.78
C GLY A 367 -17.01 -21.36 6.35
N VAL A 368 -16.06 -20.50 5.91
CA VAL A 368 -15.90 -19.16 6.48
C VAL A 368 -16.63 -18.06 5.71
N GLN A 369 -17.20 -18.36 4.54
CA GLN A 369 -17.90 -17.37 3.72
C GLN A 369 -18.95 -16.55 4.50
N PRO A 370 -19.77 -17.13 5.42
CA PRO A 370 -20.73 -16.37 6.23
C PRO A 370 -20.08 -15.42 7.24
N SER A 371 -18.80 -15.62 7.53
CA SER A 371 -18.04 -14.80 8.50
C SER A 371 -17.37 -13.58 7.86
N LEU A 372 -17.33 -13.51 6.52
CA LEU A 372 -16.54 -12.52 5.79
C LEU A 372 -17.41 -11.40 5.27
N TRP A 373 -16.93 -10.18 5.42
CA TRP A 373 -17.63 -8.97 5.06
C TRP A 373 -16.70 -7.98 4.36
N LYS A 374 -17.15 -7.47 3.23
CA LYS A 374 -16.53 -6.33 2.58
C LYS A 374 -16.81 -5.08 3.40
N ILE A 375 -15.80 -4.24 3.60
CA ILE A 375 -15.96 -2.95 4.26
C ILE A 375 -15.84 -1.85 3.20
N GLU A 376 -16.77 -0.91 3.25
CA GLU A 376 -16.76 0.34 2.51
C GLU A 376 -16.89 1.48 3.52
N ALA A 377 -15.82 2.26 3.69
CA ALA A 377 -15.80 3.39 4.58
C ALA A 377 -15.72 4.70 3.78
N ARG A 378 -16.48 5.71 4.20
CA ARG A 378 -16.59 6.99 3.48
C ARG A 378 -16.61 8.15 4.48
N ASN A 379 -16.09 9.27 4.01
CA ASN A 379 -16.20 10.56 4.70
C ASN A 379 -17.46 11.32 4.29
#